data_b7302d572e6e84e6c685bcfd1c696772
#
_entry.id   b7302d572e6e84e6c685bcfd1c696772
#
_cell.length_a   1.000
_cell.length_b   1.000
_cell.length_c   1.000
_cell.angle_alpha   90.00
_cell.angle_beta   90.00
_cell.angle_gamma   90.00
#
_symmetry.space_group_name_H-M   'P 1'
#
loop_
_entity.id
_entity.type
_entity.pdbx_description
1 polymer ?
#
loop_
_entity_poly.entity_id
_entity_poly.type
_entity_poly.pdbx_seq_one_letter_code
_entity_poly.pdbx_strand_id
1 'polypeptide(L)'
;MNSQFQARQIKQIWQRGVARRQFLKWGLGGVAAATAIAAGGFALLRRSPHDELPTPDWVTGLSAAEYHLFDRARVVLLPVEGTPLVDSEAVPVVANVQTTLSYLDPATRKELGAGLSLFDNVVVFSHGCRFVDLEDAQARALFDRWGEGSVLQRTLTTVIKQLVYSAYWQEPVTWPPTEFDGPVSEKWGLEYLGNAPMPQQPTIDVEQEQA
;
A
#
# COMPACT_ATOMS: atom_id res chain seq x y z
N MET A 1 -4.58 -10.87 10.51
CA MET A 1 -3.41 -9.97 10.70
C MET A 1 -3.93 -8.59 11.07
N ASN A 2 -3.37 -7.90 12.08
CA ASN A 2 -3.99 -6.68 12.64
C ASN A 2 -3.67 -5.43 11.78
N SER A 3 -4.70 -4.75 11.25
CA SER A 3 -4.57 -3.53 10.44
C SER A 3 -3.77 -2.41 11.12
N GLN A 4 -3.79 -2.33 12.46
CA GLN A 4 -2.95 -1.40 13.21
C GLN A 4 -1.45 -1.72 13.08
N PHE A 5 -1.08 -2.99 13.06
CA PHE A 5 0.31 -3.41 12.85
C PHE A 5 0.77 -3.06 11.44
N GLN A 6 -0.05 -3.31 10.45
CA GLN A 6 0.22 -2.94 9.05
C GLN A 6 0.40 -1.42 8.88
N ALA A 7 -0.48 -0.63 9.48
CA ALA A 7 -0.36 0.83 9.46
C ALA A 7 0.96 1.32 10.06
N ARG A 8 1.44 0.70 11.15
CA ARG A 8 2.76 1.01 11.74
C ARG A 8 3.90 0.67 10.78
N GLN A 9 3.83 -0.46 10.07
CA GLN A 9 4.84 -0.83 9.06
C GLN A 9 4.85 0.17 7.90
N ILE A 10 3.70 0.53 7.36
CA ILE A 10 3.56 1.53 6.29
C ILE A 10 4.18 2.87 6.72
N LYS A 11 3.84 3.34 7.92
CA LYS A 11 4.43 4.56 8.48
C LYS A 11 5.94 4.49 8.57
N GLN A 12 6.51 3.36 9.02
CA GLN A 12 7.97 3.19 9.11
C GLN A 12 8.64 3.18 7.74
N ILE A 13 8.06 2.47 6.75
CA ILE A 13 8.57 2.45 5.37
C ILE A 13 8.55 3.87 4.79
N TRP A 14 7.44 4.58 4.95
CA TRP A 14 7.29 5.95 4.48
C TRP A 14 8.31 6.90 5.10
N GLN A 15 8.43 6.89 6.42
CA GLN A 15 9.37 7.78 7.14
C GLN A 15 10.84 7.50 6.85
N ARG A 16 11.21 6.25 6.57
CA ARG A 16 12.59 5.90 6.17
C ARG A 16 12.91 6.31 4.74
N GLY A 17 11.93 6.19 3.83
CA GLY A 17 12.13 6.45 2.41
C GLY A 17 11.99 7.91 2.00
N VAL A 18 11.20 8.70 2.74
CA VAL A 18 10.90 10.08 2.38
C VAL A 18 11.35 11.02 3.49
N ALA A 19 12.55 11.57 3.36
CA ALA A 19 12.94 12.71 4.19
C ALA A 19 12.01 13.88 3.83
N ARG A 20 11.27 14.43 4.82
CA ARG A 20 10.27 15.52 4.66
C ARG A 20 10.77 16.69 3.78
N ARG A 21 12.06 17.03 3.87
CA ARG A 21 12.70 18.07 3.06
C ARG A 21 12.84 17.69 1.57
N GLN A 22 13.00 16.42 1.23
CA GLN A 22 13.11 15.97 -0.16
C GLN A 22 11.75 15.98 -0.83
N PHE A 23 10.70 15.50 -0.16
CA PHE A 23 9.34 15.52 -0.69
C PHE A 23 8.89 16.95 -1.05
N LEU A 24 9.11 17.93 -0.15
CA LEU A 24 8.80 19.33 -0.39
C LEU A 24 9.62 19.96 -1.53
N LYS A 25 10.90 19.60 -1.68
CA LYS A 25 11.76 20.09 -2.77
C LYS A 25 11.32 19.56 -4.14
N TRP A 26 10.87 18.31 -4.22
CA TRP A 26 10.36 17.72 -5.46
C TRP A 26 8.96 18.22 -5.83
N GLY A 27 8.08 18.42 -4.84
CA GLY A 27 6.73 18.96 -5.05
C GLY A 27 6.74 20.44 -5.45
N LEU A 28 7.69 21.24 -4.97
CA LEU A 28 7.79 22.68 -5.28
C LEU A 28 8.72 22.96 -6.46
N GLY A 29 9.77 22.16 -6.68
CA GLY A 29 10.74 22.39 -7.73
C GLY A 29 10.28 22.02 -9.15
N GLY A 30 9.29 21.12 -9.28
CA GLY A 30 8.73 20.71 -10.57
C GLY A 30 7.68 21.66 -11.14
N VAL A 31 7.11 22.53 -10.32
CA VAL A 31 5.94 23.36 -10.70
C VAL A 31 6.33 24.77 -11.18
N ALA A 32 7.52 25.23 -10.86
CA ALA A 32 7.93 26.62 -11.13
C ALA A 32 8.35 26.92 -12.59
N ALA A 33 8.47 25.91 -13.45
CA ALA A 33 9.02 26.09 -14.80
C ALA A 33 8.03 25.86 -15.98
N ALA A 34 6.78 25.50 -15.72
CA ALA A 34 5.79 25.25 -16.75
C ALA A 34 4.74 26.36 -16.83
N THR A 35 4.91 27.27 -17.75
CA THR A 35 3.98 28.35 -18.13
C THR A 35 2.56 27.80 -18.41
N ALA A 36 1.55 28.67 -18.32
CA ALA A 36 0.11 28.39 -18.40
C ALA A 36 -0.37 27.47 -19.57
N ILE A 37 0.37 27.39 -20.67
CA ILE A 37 0.07 26.50 -21.81
C ILE A 37 0.32 25.01 -21.46
N ALA A 38 1.38 24.74 -20.72
CA ALA A 38 1.68 23.39 -20.26
C ALA A 38 0.68 22.92 -19.17
N ALA A 39 0.20 23.85 -18.33
CA ALA A 39 -0.79 23.56 -17.31
C ALA A 39 -2.16 23.16 -17.90
N GLY A 40 -2.60 23.83 -18.98
CA GLY A 40 -3.84 23.50 -19.69
C GLY A 40 -3.76 22.14 -20.40
N GLY A 41 -2.64 21.86 -21.08
CA GLY A 41 -2.38 20.57 -21.71
C GLY A 41 -2.31 19.42 -20.70
N PHE A 42 -1.61 19.62 -19.59
CA PHE A 42 -1.54 18.63 -18.51
C PHE A 42 -2.91 18.36 -17.86
N ALA A 43 -3.69 19.41 -17.64
CA ALA A 43 -5.04 19.26 -17.07
C ALA A 43 -5.98 18.46 -17.99
N LEU A 44 -5.81 18.58 -19.31
CA LEU A 44 -6.56 17.78 -20.28
C LEU A 44 -6.09 16.34 -20.33
N LEU A 45 -4.78 16.11 -20.37
CA LEU A 45 -4.19 14.76 -20.39
C LEU A 45 -4.41 13.98 -19.07
N ARG A 46 -4.62 14.70 -17.98
CA ARG A 46 -4.91 14.11 -16.66
C ARG A 46 -6.36 13.62 -16.52
N ARG A 47 -7.25 14.04 -17.42
CA ARG A 47 -8.65 13.57 -17.37
C ARG A 47 -8.68 12.06 -17.62
N SER A 48 -9.45 11.37 -16.78
CA SER A 48 -9.64 9.94 -16.85
C SER A 48 -11.13 9.63 -16.90
N PRO A 49 -11.56 8.62 -17.65
CA PRO A 49 -12.92 8.09 -17.56
C PRO A 49 -13.30 7.70 -16.13
N HIS A 50 -12.33 7.31 -15.31
CA HIS A 50 -12.54 6.96 -13.91
C HIS A 50 -12.97 8.16 -13.03
N ASP A 51 -12.70 9.40 -13.46
CA ASP A 51 -13.13 10.60 -12.70
C ASP A 51 -14.66 10.76 -12.67
N GLU A 52 -15.38 10.16 -13.64
CA GLU A 52 -16.84 10.18 -13.75
C GLU A 52 -17.50 8.94 -13.11
N LEU A 53 -16.73 7.94 -12.76
CA LEU A 53 -17.26 6.73 -12.13
C LEU A 53 -17.56 6.97 -10.65
N PRO A 54 -18.76 6.58 -10.18
CA PRO A 54 -19.09 6.68 -8.78
C PRO A 54 -18.26 5.70 -7.95
N THR A 55 -17.86 6.13 -6.77
CA THR A 55 -17.31 5.21 -5.76
C THR A 55 -18.44 4.49 -5.03
N PRO A 56 -18.24 3.23 -4.61
CA PRO A 56 -19.21 2.53 -3.77
C PRO A 56 -19.50 3.29 -2.46
N ASP A 57 -20.73 3.15 -1.94
CA ASP A 57 -21.18 3.86 -0.72
C ASP A 57 -20.34 3.55 0.53
N TRP A 58 -19.70 2.40 0.59
CA TRP A 58 -18.82 2.01 1.69
C TRP A 58 -17.48 2.76 1.69
N VAL A 59 -17.13 3.45 0.62
CA VAL A 59 -15.88 4.22 0.53
C VAL A 59 -16.04 5.54 1.27
N THR A 60 -15.53 5.61 2.49
CA THR A 60 -15.65 6.79 3.36
C THR A 60 -14.32 7.42 3.73
N GLY A 61 -13.24 6.65 3.66
CA GLY A 61 -11.88 7.05 4.08
C GLY A 61 -10.89 7.25 2.93
N LEU A 62 -11.32 7.07 1.69
CA LEU A 62 -10.53 7.30 0.47
C LEU A 62 -11.19 8.39 -0.37
N SER A 63 -10.38 9.19 -1.04
CA SER A 63 -10.89 9.99 -2.16
C SER A 63 -11.22 9.08 -3.36
N ALA A 64 -12.05 9.54 -4.30
CA ALA A 64 -12.37 8.80 -5.52
C ALA A 64 -11.09 8.39 -6.29
N ALA A 65 -10.13 9.30 -6.42
CA ALA A 65 -8.86 9.00 -7.07
C ALA A 65 -8.04 7.92 -6.36
N GLU A 66 -8.02 7.90 -5.03
CA GLU A 66 -7.34 6.84 -4.26
C GLU A 66 -8.08 5.50 -4.38
N TYR A 67 -9.42 5.52 -4.36
CA TYR A 67 -10.21 4.32 -4.59
C TYR A 67 -9.87 3.69 -5.94
N HIS A 68 -9.97 4.45 -7.04
CA HIS A 68 -9.66 3.94 -8.38
C HIS A 68 -8.20 3.50 -8.53
N LEU A 69 -7.25 4.20 -7.87
CA LEU A 69 -5.86 3.79 -7.86
C LEU A 69 -5.67 2.41 -7.21
N PHE A 70 -6.27 2.18 -6.03
CA PHE A 70 -6.14 0.89 -5.35
C PHE A 70 -6.95 -0.21 -6.03
N ASP A 71 -8.11 0.12 -6.59
CA ASP A 71 -8.90 -0.81 -7.38
C ASP A 71 -8.11 -1.28 -8.62
N ARG A 72 -7.45 -0.36 -9.33
CA ARG A 72 -6.55 -0.69 -10.43
C ARG A 72 -5.31 -1.44 -9.96
N ALA A 73 -4.69 -1.02 -8.87
CA ALA A 73 -3.49 -1.65 -8.34
C ALA A 73 -3.73 -3.10 -7.92
N ARG A 74 -4.91 -3.45 -7.34
CA ARG A 74 -5.22 -4.85 -7.00
C ARG A 74 -5.23 -5.76 -8.23
N VAL A 75 -5.82 -5.32 -9.33
CA VAL A 75 -5.88 -6.10 -10.59
C VAL A 75 -4.46 -6.31 -11.15
N VAL A 76 -3.64 -5.27 -11.13
CA VAL A 76 -2.28 -5.31 -11.69
C VAL A 76 -1.31 -6.14 -10.84
N LEU A 77 -1.41 -6.02 -9.50
CA LEU A 77 -0.48 -6.63 -8.55
C LEU A 77 -0.86 -8.04 -8.11
N LEU A 78 -2.14 -8.42 -8.28
CA LEU A 78 -2.66 -9.74 -7.91
C LEU A 78 -3.15 -10.50 -9.16
N PRO A 79 -2.27 -10.82 -10.11
CA PRO A 79 -2.64 -11.60 -11.29
C PRO A 79 -2.82 -13.06 -10.87
N VAL A 80 -4.06 -13.46 -10.61
CA VAL A 80 -4.39 -14.81 -10.14
C VAL A 80 -4.80 -15.76 -11.25
N GLU A 81 -4.92 -15.28 -12.48
CA GLU A 81 -5.30 -16.07 -13.65
C GLU A 81 -4.39 -17.29 -13.82
N GLY A 82 -5.00 -18.47 -13.96
CA GLY A 82 -4.28 -19.73 -14.10
C GLY A 82 -3.61 -20.24 -12.82
N THR A 83 -3.88 -19.63 -11.68
CA THR A 83 -3.42 -20.06 -10.34
C THR A 83 -4.59 -20.55 -9.49
N PRO A 84 -4.37 -21.33 -8.43
CA PRO A 84 -5.41 -21.70 -7.48
C PRO A 84 -5.83 -20.56 -6.53
N LEU A 85 -5.24 -19.37 -6.66
CA LEU A 85 -5.52 -18.23 -5.77
C LEU A 85 -6.91 -17.68 -6.00
N VAL A 86 -7.51 -17.12 -4.97
CA VAL A 86 -8.82 -16.49 -5.04
C VAL A 86 -8.73 -15.19 -5.83
N ASP A 87 -9.69 -14.95 -6.71
CA ASP A 87 -9.74 -13.71 -7.49
C ASP A 87 -9.77 -12.48 -6.57
N SER A 88 -8.97 -11.49 -6.93
CA SER A 88 -8.87 -10.24 -6.16
C SER A 88 -10.20 -9.47 -6.12
N GLU A 89 -11.14 -9.74 -7.03
CA GLU A 89 -12.48 -9.16 -7.01
C GLU A 89 -13.38 -9.79 -5.94
N ALA A 90 -13.13 -11.05 -5.60
CA ALA A 90 -13.87 -11.76 -4.55
C ALA A 90 -13.35 -11.43 -3.13
N VAL A 91 -12.27 -10.65 -3.04
CA VAL A 91 -11.63 -10.25 -1.77
C VAL A 91 -11.80 -8.75 -1.56
N PRO A 92 -12.19 -8.27 -0.36
CA PRO A 92 -12.42 -6.85 -0.09
C PRO A 92 -11.11 -6.05 0.04
N VAL A 93 -10.22 -6.17 -0.95
CA VAL A 93 -8.86 -5.60 -0.92
C VAL A 93 -8.89 -4.10 -0.65
N VAL A 94 -9.70 -3.32 -1.40
CA VAL A 94 -9.74 -1.85 -1.25
C VAL A 94 -10.34 -1.42 0.08
N ALA A 95 -11.35 -2.16 0.59
CA ALA A 95 -11.92 -1.89 1.92
C ALA A 95 -10.89 -2.13 3.03
N ASN A 96 -10.08 -3.18 2.88
CA ASN A 96 -9.00 -3.50 3.82
C ASN A 96 -7.87 -2.48 3.77
N VAL A 97 -7.53 -1.97 2.58
CA VAL A 97 -6.61 -0.83 2.42
C VAL A 97 -7.15 0.40 3.16
N GLN A 98 -8.43 0.76 2.94
CA GLN A 98 -9.08 1.87 3.62
C GLN A 98 -8.98 1.73 5.15
N THR A 99 -9.28 0.53 5.66
CA THR A 99 -9.18 0.24 7.10
C THR A 99 -7.74 0.44 7.60
N THR A 100 -6.74 -0.06 6.87
CA THR A 100 -5.33 0.11 7.24
C THR A 100 -4.94 1.59 7.27
N LEU A 101 -5.35 2.36 6.26
CA LEU A 101 -5.05 3.79 6.16
C LEU A 101 -5.73 4.62 7.27
N SER A 102 -6.86 4.18 7.81
CA SER A 102 -7.56 4.85 8.90
C SER A 102 -6.77 4.89 10.22
N TYR A 103 -5.80 4.00 10.39
CA TYR A 103 -4.91 3.97 11.57
C TYR A 103 -3.66 4.86 11.43
N LEU A 104 -3.48 5.52 10.29
CA LEU A 104 -2.38 6.47 10.12
C LEU A 104 -2.71 7.80 10.80
N ASP A 105 -1.70 8.47 11.34
CA ASP A 105 -1.86 9.84 11.81
C ASP A 105 -2.15 10.80 10.64
N PRO A 106 -2.86 11.91 10.87
CA PRO A 106 -3.29 12.81 9.81
C PRO A 106 -2.17 13.36 8.94
N ALA A 107 -0.98 13.60 9.51
CA ALA A 107 0.16 14.13 8.76
C ALA A 107 0.71 13.08 7.78
N THR A 108 0.96 11.86 8.25
CA THR A 108 1.38 10.73 7.40
C THR A 108 0.34 10.40 6.34
N ARG A 109 -0.96 10.41 6.71
CA ARG A 109 -2.08 10.16 5.77
C ARG A 109 -2.11 11.20 4.63
N LYS A 110 -1.91 12.49 4.96
CA LYS A 110 -1.86 13.58 3.97
C LYS A 110 -0.65 13.44 3.05
N GLU A 111 0.54 13.18 3.61
CA GLU A 111 1.77 13.00 2.83
C GLU A 111 1.65 11.80 1.88
N LEU A 112 1.11 10.68 2.36
CA LEU A 112 0.87 9.50 1.54
C LEU A 112 -0.13 9.78 0.42
N GLY A 113 -1.23 10.48 0.69
CA GLY A 113 -2.21 10.88 -0.34
C GLY A 113 -1.57 11.70 -1.47
N ALA A 114 -0.67 12.64 -1.11
CA ALA A 114 0.10 13.37 -2.10
C ALA A 114 1.04 12.47 -2.91
N GLY A 115 1.66 11.47 -2.27
CA GLY A 115 2.49 10.47 -2.94
C GLY A 115 1.69 9.57 -3.89
N LEU A 116 0.51 9.12 -3.49
CA LEU A 116 -0.41 8.34 -4.33
C LEU A 116 -0.84 9.15 -5.57
N SER A 117 -1.19 10.42 -5.37
CA SER A 117 -1.50 11.32 -6.48
C SER A 117 -0.31 11.52 -7.42
N LEU A 118 0.92 11.61 -6.90
CA LEU A 118 2.13 11.68 -7.72
C LEU A 118 2.28 10.39 -8.55
N PHE A 119 2.14 9.22 -7.94
CA PHE A 119 2.26 7.93 -8.61
C PHE A 119 1.25 7.79 -9.75
N ASP A 120 -0.01 8.17 -9.51
CA ASP A 120 -1.08 8.10 -10.50
C ASP A 120 -0.83 9.03 -11.71
N ASN A 121 -0.27 10.22 -11.48
CA ASN A 121 -0.09 11.24 -12.52
C ASN A 121 1.28 11.22 -13.20
N VAL A 122 2.27 10.49 -12.70
CA VAL A 122 3.64 10.55 -13.23
C VAL A 122 3.75 10.09 -14.68
N VAL A 123 2.88 9.18 -15.09
CA VAL A 123 2.88 8.60 -16.43
C VAL A 123 2.18 9.46 -17.47
N VAL A 124 1.48 10.53 -17.06
CA VAL A 124 0.75 11.43 -17.97
C VAL A 124 1.67 12.01 -19.05
N PHE A 125 2.91 12.36 -18.70
CA PHE A 125 3.85 12.91 -19.66
C PHE A 125 4.43 11.88 -20.66
N SER A 126 4.46 10.61 -20.29
CA SER A 126 5.04 9.54 -21.12
C SER A 126 3.99 8.72 -21.86
N HIS A 127 2.78 8.61 -21.31
CA HIS A 127 1.72 7.76 -21.86
C HIS A 127 0.45 8.55 -22.25
N GLY A 128 0.37 9.84 -21.91
CA GLY A 128 -0.81 10.66 -22.18
C GLY A 128 -2.04 10.35 -21.34
N CYS A 129 -1.90 9.47 -20.34
CA CYS A 129 -2.99 9.04 -19.45
C CYS A 129 -2.45 8.81 -18.03
N ARG A 130 -3.34 8.63 -17.07
CA ARG A 130 -3.00 8.33 -15.67
C ARG A 130 -2.68 6.84 -15.48
N PHE A 131 -2.08 6.48 -14.33
CA PHE A 131 -1.83 5.08 -13.97
C PHE A 131 -3.10 4.22 -14.02
N VAL A 132 -4.22 4.75 -13.54
CA VAL A 132 -5.50 4.05 -13.54
C VAL A 132 -5.99 3.66 -14.94
N ASP A 133 -5.53 4.34 -15.98
CA ASP A 133 -5.92 4.14 -17.38
C ASP A 133 -4.87 3.34 -18.19
N LEU A 134 -3.74 2.97 -17.58
CA LEU A 134 -2.72 2.18 -18.27
C LEU A 134 -3.19 0.76 -18.57
N GLU A 135 -2.76 0.22 -19.69
CA GLU A 135 -2.85 -1.21 -19.98
C GLU A 135 -2.07 -2.02 -18.94
N ASP A 136 -2.49 -3.27 -18.66
CA ASP A 136 -1.93 -4.13 -17.61
C ASP A 136 -0.40 -4.27 -17.70
N ALA A 137 0.10 -4.52 -18.90
CA ALA A 137 1.54 -4.67 -19.12
C ALA A 137 2.32 -3.37 -18.80
N GLN A 138 1.75 -2.23 -19.17
CA GLN A 138 2.34 -0.90 -18.89
C GLN A 138 2.31 -0.58 -17.40
N ALA A 139 1.20 -0.89 -16.74
CA ALA A 139 1.04 -0.69 -15.31
C ALA A 139 2.00 -1.57 -14.49
N ARG A 140 2.19 -2.85 -14.86
CA ARG A 140 3.20 -3.73 -14.26
C ARG A 140 4.62 -3.21 -14.48
N ALA A 141 4.94 -2.83 -15.71
CA ALA A 141 6.25 -2.25 -16.05
C ALA A 141 6.55 -0.96 -15.28
N LEU A 142 5.52 -0.15 -14.94
CA LEU A 142 5.68 1.01 -14.07
C LEU A 142 6.11 0.61 -12.67
N PHE A 143 5.44 -0.37 -12.06
CA PHE A 143 5.80 -0.88 -10.74
C PHE A 143 7.23 -1.43 -10.70
N ASP A 144 7.65 -2.17 -11.73
CA ASP A 144 9.00 -2.74 -11.81
C ASP A 144 10.05 -1.64 -11.95
N ARG A 145 9.87 -0.72 -12.91
CA ARG A 145 10.77 0.41 -13.13
C ARG A 145 10.89 1.31 -11.89
N TRP A 146 9.78 1.58 -11.20
CA TRP A 146 9.81 2.38 -10.00
C TRP A 146 10.39 1.64 -8.79
N GLY A 147 10.27 0.32 -8.76
CA GLY A 147 10.92 -0.53 -7.76
C GLY A 147 12.43 -0.44 -7.78
N GLU A 148 13.02 -0.12 -8.94
CA GLU A 148 14.48 0.07 -9.14
C GLU A 148 14.89 1.55 -9.20
N GLY A 149 13.93 2.47 -9.12
CA GLY A 149 14.12 3.88 -9.30
C GLY A 149 14.73 4.63 -8.10
N SER A 150 14.46 5.93 -8.02
CA SER A 150 14.88 6.78 -6.89
C SER A 150 14.27 6.30 -5.57
N VAL A 151 14.82 6.82 -4.45
CA VAL A 151 14.30 6.48 -3.10
C VAL A 151 12.79 6.74 -3.00
N LEU A 152 12.30 7.87 -3.52
CA LEU A 152 10.87 8.19 -3.50
C LEU A 152 10.05 7.19 -4.31
N GLN A 153 10.50 6.85 -5.51
CA GLN A 153 9.83 5.88 -6.39
C GLN A 153 9.75 4.51 -5.73
N ARG A 154 10.88 3.99 -5.21
CA ARG A 154 10.91 2.73 -4.48
C ARG A 154 9.99 2.73 -3.27
N THR A 155 9.99 3.83 -2.49
CA THR A 155 9.14 3.94 -1.30
C THR A 155 7.66 3.89 -1.66
N LEU A 156 7.23 4.65 -2.67
CA LEU A 156 5.84 4.66 -3.13
C LEU A 156 5.41 3.28 -3.64
N THR A 157 6.24 2.66 -4.50
CA THR A 157 5.98 1.31 -5.00
C THR A 157 5.88 0.30 -3.87
N THR A 158 6.80 0.34 -2.91
CA THR A 158 6.80 -0.57 -1.76
C THR A 158 5.54 -0.39 -0.92
N VAL A 159 5.15 0.86 -0.65
CA VAL A 159 3.95 1.15 0.16
C VAL A 159 2.68 0.67 -0.54
N ILE A 160 2.52 0.93 -1.84
CA ILE A 160 1.34 0.48 -2.60
C ILE A 160 1.28 -1.04 -2.62
N LYS A 161 2.40 -1.72 -2.97
CA LYS A 161 2.49 -3.18 -2.96
C LYS A 161 2.16 -3.76 -1.58
N GLN A 162 2.73 -3.18 -0.51
CA GLN A 162 2.49 -3.64 0.86
C GLN A 162 1.03 -3.49 1.27
N LEU A 163 0.39 -2.36 0.93
CA LEU A 163 -1.03 -2.15 1.21
C LEU A 163 -1.91 -3.18 0.49
N VAL A 164 -1.69 -3.39 -0.81
CA VAL A 164 -2.50 -4.31 -1.63
C VAL A 164 -2.28 -5.77 -1.19
N TYR A 165 -1.02 -6.21 -1.05
CA TYR A 165 -0.73 -7.59 -0.66
C TYR A 165 -1.20 -7.90 0.76
N SER A 166 -0.98 -7.00 1.71
CA SER A 166 -1.45 -7.21 3.08
C SER A 166 -2.98 -7.25 3.15
N ALA A 167 -3.66 -6.40 2.36
CA ALA A 167 -5.11 -6.36 2.30
C ALA A 167 -5.71 -7.64 1.70
N TYR A 168 -5.04 -8.25 0.74
CA TYR A 168 -5.45 -9.53 0.16
C TYR A 168 -5.21 -10.68 1.13
N TRP A 169 -3.98 -10.82 1.64
CA TRP A 169 -3.58 -11.96 2.47
C TRP A 169 -4.12 -11.93 3.90
N GLN A 170 -4.72 -10.85 4.36
CA GLN A 170 -5.39 -10.84 5.66
C GLN A 170 -6.73 -11.60 5.65
N GLU A 171 -7.29 -11.87 4.48
CA GLU A 171 -8.57 -12.57 4.34
C GLU A 171 -8.36 -14.09 4.40
N PRO A 172 -9.02 -14.80 5.34
CA PRO A 172 -8.84 -16.24 5.49
C PRO A 172 -9.20 -17.05 4.22
N VAL A 173 -10.06 -16.54 3.37
CA VAL A 173 -10.45 -17.19 2.12
C VAL A 173 -9.27 -17.36 1.14
N THR A 174 -8.23 -16.54 1.27
CA THR A 174 -7.03 -16.60 0.41
C THR A 174 -6.00 -17.62 0.87
N TRP A 175 -6.12 -18.22 2.06
CA TRP A 175 -5.12 -19.06 2.68
C TRP A 175 -5.06 -20.50 2.14
N PRO A 176 -6.19 -21.19 1.90
CA PRO A 176 -6.18 -22.61 1.53
C PRO A 176 -5.31 -22.95 0.31
N PRO A 177 -5.27 -22.14 -0.76
CA PRO A 177 -4.41 -22.43 -1.92
C PRO A 177 -2.91 -22.38 -1.63
N THR A 178 -2.51 -21.75 -0.52
CA THR A 178 -1.10 -21.64 -0.08
C THR A 178 -0.75 -22.63 1.03
N GLU A 179 -1.67 -23.54 1.39
CA GLU A 179 -1.55 -24.47 2.50
C GLU A 179 -1.31 -23.77 3.86
N PHE A 180 -1.69 -22.49 3.95
CA PHE A 180 -1.63 -21.75 5.20
C PHE A 180 -2.91 -21.96 5.99
N ASP A 181 -2.80 -22.52 7.19
CA ASP A 181 -3.93 -22.89 8.03
C ASP A 181 -4.25 -21.87 9.14
N GLY A 182 -3.75 -20.65 8.98
CA GLY A 182 -4.02 -19.53 9.87
C GLY A 182 -2.88 -19.15 10.81
N PRO A 183 -3.04 -18.03 11.55
CA PRO A 183 -2.04 -17.56 12.51
C PRO A 183 -1.81 -18.57 13.63
N VAL A 184 -0.55 -18.85 13.92
CA VAL A 184 -0.14 -19.80 14.98
C VAL A 184 -0.71 -19.39 16.35
N SER A 185 -0.82 -18.09 16.61
CA SER A 185 -1.41 -17.56 17.84
C SER A 185 -2.87 -17.97 18.02
N GLU A 186 -3.66 -17.95 16.96
CA GLU A 186 -5.06 -18.39 17.01
C GLU A 186 -5.17 -19.91 17.11
N LYS A 187 -4.37 -20.63 16.33
CA LYS A 187 -4.35 -22.10 16.31
C LYS A 187 -3.96 -22.72 17.65
N TRP A 188 -3.02 -22.11 18.34
CA TRP A 188 -2.52 -22.60 19.63
C TRP A 188 -3.10 -21.87 20.84
N GLY A 189 -4.05 -20.95 20.61
CA GLY A 189 -4.67 -20.19 21.69
C GLY A 189 -3.69 -19.32 22.48
N LEU A 190 -2.64 -18.81 21.80
CA LEU A 190 -1.63 -17.98 22.44
C LEU A 190 -2.21 -16.61 22.78
N GLU A 191 -2.11 -16.22 24.04
CA GLU A 191 -2.49 -14.87 24.46
C GLU A 191 -1.46 -13.85 24.00
N TYR A 192 -1.94 -12.74 23.39
CA TYR A 192 -1.07 -11.63 23.01
C TYR A 192 -0.73 -10.78 24.23
N LEU A 193 0.47 -10.93 24.75
CA LEU A 193 0.96 -10.20 25.94
C LEU A 193 1.44 -8.77 25.64
N GLY A 194 1.37 -8.32 24.38
CA GLY A 194 1.81 -6.98 23.99
C GLY A 194 3.31 -6.77 24.22
N ASN A 195 3.65 -5.67 24.93
CA ASN A 195 5.03 -5.35 25.31
C ASN A 195 5.36 -5.85 26.74
N ALA A 196 4.66 -6.83 27.26
CA ALA A 196 4.99 -7.40 28.56
C ALA A 196 6.45 -7.91 28.57
N PRO A 197 7.19 -7.74 29.65
CA PRO A 197 8.53 -8.32 29.76
C PRO A 197 8.45 -9.83 29.55
N MET A 198 9.46 -10.41 28.89
CA MET A 198 9.60 -11.85 28.81
C MET A 198 9.54 -12.45 30.22
N PRO A 199 8.81 -13.55 30.41
CA PRO A 199 8.86 -14.28 31.68
C PRO A 199 10.33 -14.57 32.01
N GLN A 200 10.77 -14.20 33.21
CA GLN A 200 12.11 -14.56 33.65
C GLN A 200 12.18 -16.08 33.66
N GLN A 201 13.12 -16.65 32.92
CA GLN A 201 13.38 -18.07 33.03
C GLN A 201 13.73 -18.38 34.50
N PRO A 202 13.11 -19.40 35.12
CA PRO A 202 13.50 -19.79 36.45
C PRO A 202 15.01 -20.08 36.43
N THR A 203 15.75 -19.43 37.31
CA THR A 203 17.19 -19.69 37.49
C THR A 203 17.26 -21.15 37.94
N ILE A 204 17.80 -22.02 37.11
CA ILE A 204 18.11 -23.38 37.52
C ILE A 204 19.31 -23.24 38.47
N ASP A 205 19.06 -23.36 39.78
CA ASP A 205 20.13 -23.43 40.77
C ASP A 205 20.91 -24.73 40.52
N VAL A 206 22.05 -24.60 39.88
CA VAL A 206 22.96 -25.72 39.53
C VAL A 206 23.70 -26.28 40.77
N GLU A 207 23.40 -25.79 41.97
CA GLU A 207 24.08 -26.18 43.22
C GLU A 207 23.57 -27.48 43.86
N GLN A 208 22.54 -28.16 43.29
CA GLN A 208 21.99 -29.39 43.94
C GLN A 208 22.45 -30.71 43.31
N GLU A 209 23.39 -30.73 42.39
CA GLU A 209 23.86 -31.99 41.77
C GLU A 209 25.29 -32.39 42.16
N GLN A 210 25.79 -31.90 43.30
CA GLN A 210 27.08 -32.32 43.89
C GLN A 210 26.97 -32.72 45.34
N ALA A 211 26.00 -33.54 45.67
CA ALA A 211 25.93 -34.24 46.97
C ALA A 211 25.73 -35.76 46.78
#